data_0efda36260908b08245100c05e0e988c
#
_entry.id   0efda36260908b08245100c05e0e988c
#
_cell.length_a   1.000
_cell.length_b   1.000
_cell.length_c   1.000
_cell.angle_alpha   90.00
_cell.angle_beta   90.00
_cell.angle_gamma   90.00
#
_symmetry.space_group_name_H-M   'P 1'
#
loop_
_entity.id
_entity.type
_entity.pdbx_description
1 polymer ?
#
loop_
_entity_poly.entity_id
_entity_poly.type
_entity_poly.pdbx_seq_one_letter_code
_entity_poly.pdbx_strand_id
1 'polypeptide(L)'
;STLRPDQNMSRQSTTLGKSLGSASVTPIEDVQGRADSRQIPINKVGIKDVYHPVRVRDRSGGDQHTVANFNMYVALPHNFKGTHMSRFVEILHRHEREISVDSFRAMLTEMTERLDATSGHIEMSFPYFVMKQAPVTRVESVVKYDASLIGEIHDGAEQMWIRVVVAATSLCPCSKRISDYGAHNQRSHITIKARVREHVWIEELIDIAEQEASCEVFGILKRPDEKYVTERAYDNPKFV
;
A
#
# COMPACT_ATOMS: atom_id res chain seq x y z
N SER A 1 -62.38 17.57 40.60
CA SER A 1 -62.87 16.35 41.23
C SER A 1 -61.68 15.43 41.45
N THR A 2 -60.94 15.56 42.57
CA THR A 2 -60.95 14.67 43.78
C THR A 2 -60.45 13.24 43.41
N LEU A 3 -59.41 12.72 43.88
CA LEU A 3 -58.91 12.31 45.19
C LEU A 3 -57.56 11.57 45.06
N ARG A 4 -56.63 11.84 45.95
CA ARG A 4 -55.58 10.91 46.44
C ARG A 4 -56.24 9.90 47.38
N PRO A 5 -55.59 8.79 47.87
CA PRO A 5 -54.30 8.78 48.53
C PRO A 5 -53.47 7.48 48.37
N ASP A 6 -52.20 7.61 48.76
CA ASP A 6 -51.24 6.74 49.46
C ASP A 6 -51.42 5.20 49.48
N GLN A 7 -50.33 4.49 49.10
CA GLN A 7 -49.78 3.45 49.99
C GLN A 7 -48.33 3.15 49.71
N ASN A 8 -47.53 3.38 50.69
CA ASN A 8 -46.16 3.03 50.99
C ASN A 8 -45.99 1.52 51.05
N MET A 9 -45.09 0.95 50.23
CA MET A 9 -44.56 -0.41 50.44
C MET A 9 -43.05 -0.41 50.23
N SER A 10 -42.35 -0.39 51.35
CA SER A 10 -40.92 -0.67 51.49
C SER A 10 -40.56 -2.03 50.87
N ARG A 11 -39.70 -2.04 49.86
CA ARG A 11 -39.00 -3.24 49.43
C ARG A 11 -37.54 -3.15 49.86
N GLN A 12 -37.19 -4.00 50.80
CA GLN A 12 -35.83 -4.29 51.21
C GLN A 12 -35.03 -4.81 50.01
N SER A 13 -33.98 -4.10 49.64
CA SER A 13 -33.01 -4.56 48.69
C SER A 13 -31.98 -5.43 49.40
N THR A 14 -32.06 -6.73 49.16
CA THR A 14 -31.05 -7.68 49.57
C THR A 14 -29.88 -7.56 48.61
N THR A 15 -28.82 -6.91 49.05
CA THR A 15 -27.52 -6.87 48.35
C THR A 15 -26.84 -8.24 48.47
N LEU A 16 -26.90 -9.04 47.40
CA LEU A 16 -26.03 -10.18 47.25
C LEU A 16 -24.76 -9.72 46.53
N GLY A 17 -23.81 -9.23 47.29
CA GLY A 17 -22.44 -9.01 46.80
C GLY A 17 -21.74 -10.35 46.64
N LYS A 18 -21.77 -10.91 45.42
CA LYS A 18 -20.78 -11.94 45.02
C LYS A 18 -19.52 -11.20 44.59
N SER A 19 -18.52 -11.16 45.43
CA SER A 19 -17.14 -10.87 45.04
C SER A 19 -16.69 -11.92 44.03
N LEU A 20 -16.58 -11.54 42.75
CA LEU A 20 -15.84 -12.32 41.77
C LEU A 20 -14.38 -12.33 42.25
N GLY A 21 -13.95 -13.46 42.81
CA GLY A 21 -12.57 -13.69 43.15
C GLY A 21 -11.69 -13.43 41.92
N SER A 22 -10.65 -12.64 42.11
CA SER A 22 -9.59 -12.45 41.13
C SER A 22 -8.96 -13.82 40.88
N ALA A 23 -9.35 -14.46 39.79
CA ALA A 23 -8.62 -15.64 39.29
C ALA A 23 -7.21 -15.15 38.99
N SER A 24 -6.23 -15.60 39.74
CA SER A 24 -4.83 -15.42 39.41
C SER A 24 -4.56 -16.09 38.07
N VAL A 25 -4.49 -15.30 37.01
CA VAL A 25 -4.09 -15.79 35.69
C VAL A 25 -2.64 -16.22 35.81
N THR A 26 -2.41 -17.54 35.87
CA THR A 26 -1.05 -18.07 35.81
C THR A 26 -0.45 -17.60 34.49
N PRO A 27 0.74 -16.96 34.50
CA PRO A 27 1.37 -16.50 33.28
C PRO A 27 1.57 -17.69 32.33
N ILE A 28 0.97 -17.61 31.13
CA ILE A 28 1.22 -18.61 30.10
C ILE A 28 2.60 -18.34 29.53
N GLU A 29 3.43 -19.36 29.49
CA GLU A 29 4.81 -19.25 29.04
C GLU A 29 4.90 -18.87 27.56
N ASP A 30 5.76 -17.88 27.22
CA ASP A 30 6.10 -17.53 25.84
C ASP A 30 7.05 -18.57 25.24
N VAL A 31 6.47 -19.55 24.55
CA VAL A 31 7.22 -20.64 23.91
C VAL A 31 8.03 -20.15 22.69
N GLN A 32 7.60 -19.04 22.05
CA GLN A 32 8.27 -18.49 20.85
C GLN A 32 9.57 -17.76 21.21
N GLY A 33 9.63 -17.15 22.39
CA GLY A 33 10.84 -16.49 22.91
C GLY A 33 11.90 -17.46 23.47
N ARG A 34 11.65 -18.79 23.44
CA ARG A 34 12.64 -19.78 23.91
C ARG A 34 13.82 -19.88 22.95
N ALA A 35 15.01 -20.13 23.53
CA ALA A 35 16.20 -20.44 22.74
C ALA A 35 15.99 -21.70 21.87
N ASP A 36 16.43 -21.62 20.61
CA ASP A 36 16.37 -22.75 19.68
C ASP A 36 17.68 -23.54 19.72
N SER A 37 17.58 -24.83 20.03
CA SER A 37 18.73 -25.74 20.06
C SER A 37 19.23 -26.14 18.66
N ARG A 38 18.41 -25.95 17.62
CA ARG A 38 18.74 -26.33 16.24
C ARG A 38 19.73 -25.40 15.57
N GLN A 39 19.82 -24.13 16.06
CA GLN A 39 20.75 -23.09 15.55
C GLN A 39 20.60 -22.83 14.03
N ILE A 40 19.39 -22.81 13.51
CA ILE A 40 19.11 -22.58 12.09
C ILE A 40 18.56 -21.15 11.90
N PRO A 41 19.29 -20.24 11.20
CA PRO A 41 18.76 -18.93 10.89
C PRO A 41 17.69 -19.02 9.79
N ILE A 42 16.66 -18.16 9.88
CA ILE A 42 15.63 -18.03 8.86
C ILE A 42 15.72 -16.63 8.25
N ASN A 43 15.99 -16.57 6.94
CA ASN A 43 16.21 -15.29 6.26
C ASN A 43 14.96 -14.42 6.16
N LYS A 44 13.77 -15.03 6.02
CA LYS A 44 12.50 -14.33 5.94
C LYS A 44 11.41 -15.11 6.66
N VAL A 45 10.83 -14.52 7.69
CA VAL A 45 9.63 -15.01 8.39
C VAL A 45 8.68 -13.83 8.60
N GLY A 46 7.39 -14.05 8.38
CA GLY A 46 6.41 -12.98 8.50
C GLY A 46 5.05 -13.30 7.91
N ILE A 47 4.34 -12.27 7.49
CA ILE A 47 3.01 -12.35 6.89
C ILE A 47 3.06 -11.99 5.42
N LYS A 48 2.19 -12.60 4.63
CA LYS A 48 2.11 -12.38 3.18
C LYS A 48 0.66 -12.28 2.75
N ASP A 49 0.41 -11.46 1.70
CA ASP A 49 -0.91 -11.27 1.08
C ASP A 49 -2.00 -10.82 2.07
N VAL A 50 -1.62 -9.96 3.01
CA VAL A 50 -2.56 -9.35 3.98
C VAL A 50 -3.14 -8.09 3.40
N TYR A 51 -4.45 -8.10 3.13
CA TYR A 51 -5.18 -6.92 2.65
C TYR A 51 -5.62 -6.05 3.81
N HIS A 52 -5.32 -4.76 3.71
CA HIS A 52 -5.67 -3.78 4.74
C HIS A 52 -6.14 -2.47 4.10
N PRO A 53 -7.23 -1.84 4.59
CA PRO A 53 -7.64 -0.53 4.12
C PRO A 53 -6.60 0.52 4.51
N VAL A 54 -6.25 1.38 3.56
CA VAL A 54 -5.27 2.44 3.77
C VAL A 54 -5.76 3.75 3.16
N ARG A 55 -5.18 4.84 3.61
CA ARG A 55 -5.38 6.17 3.07
C ARG A 55 -4.05 6.70 2.53
N VAL A 56 -4.01 7.00 1.24
CA VAL A 56 -2.82 7.48 0.55
C VAL A 56 -3.04 8.94 0.16
N ARG A 57 -2.11 9.82 0.52
CA ARG A 57 -2.15 11.22 0.13
C ARG A 57 -1.71 11.39 -1.32
N ASP A 58 -2.43 12.21 -2.08
CA ASP A 58 -2.07 12.62 -3.43
C ASP A 58 -1.37 13.99 -3.47
N ARG A 59 -0.77 14.33 -4.62
CA ARG A 59 -0.05 15.61 -4.84
C ARG A 59 -0.95 16.85 -4.69
N SER A 60 -2.25 16.72 -4.90
CA SER A 60 -3.20 17.82 -4.76
C SER A 60 -3.57 18.12 -3.30
N GLY A 61 -3.12 17.30 -2.36
CA GLY A 61 -3.45 17.38 -0.95
C GLY A 61 -4.73 16.63 -0.58
N GLY A 62 -5.30 15.85 -1.51
CA GLY A 62 -6.40 14.94 -1.27
C GLY A 62 -5.95 13.61 -0.67
N ASP A 63 -6.90 12.89 -0.10
CA ASP A 63 -6.70 11.54 0.42
C ASP A 63 -7.47 10.52 -0.43
N GLN A 64 -6.79 9.49 -0.87
CA GLN A 64 -7.40 8.36 -1.56
C GLN A 64 -7.55 7.18 -0.59
N HIS A 65 -8.79 6.74 -0.38
CA HIS A 65 -9.07 5.50 0.32
C HIS A 65 -8.92 4.33 -0.64
N THR A 66 -8.05 3.40 -0.30
CA THR A 66 -7.78 2.20 -1.12
C THR A 66 -7.53 1.00 -0.24
N VAL A 67 -7.39 -0.17 -0.86
CA VAL A 67 -7.00 -1.40 -0.17
C VAL A 67 -5.60 -1.78 -0.63
N ALA A 68 -4.68 -1.89 0.32
CA ALA A 68 -3.32 -2.31 0.05
C ALA A 68 -3.10 -3.77 0.43
N ASN A 69 -2.28 -4.45 -0.35
CA ASN A 69 -1.75 -5.77 -0.04
C ASN A 69 -0.36 -5.62 0.59
N PHE A 70 -0.20 -6.17 1.79
CA PHE A 70 1.04 -6.13 2.55
C PHE A 70 1.76 -7.46 2.58
N ASN A 71 3.06 -7.42 2.32
CA ASN A 71 4.01 -8.48 2.60
C ASN A 71 5.04 -7.93 3.60
N MET A 72 5.15 -8.55 4.78
CA MET A 72 6.00 -8.07 5.86
C MET A 72 6.85 -9.21 6.39
N TYR A 73 8.16 -9.04 6.40
CA TYR A 73 9.12 -10.07 6.80
C TYR A 73 10.22 -9.50 7.68
N VAL A 74 10.73 -10.33 8.58
CA VAL A 74 11.97 -10.09 9.32
C VAL A 74 12.89 -11.29 9.20
N ALA A 75 14.19 -11.08 9.39
CA ALA A 75 15.13 -12.17 9.59
C ALA A 75 15.02 -12.68 11.02
N LEU A 76 15.00 -13.99 11.21
CA LEU A 76 15.01 -14.64 12.52
C LEU A 76 16.40 -15.22 12.79
N PRO A 77 17.14 -14.70 13.79
CA PRO A 77 18.43 -15.22 14.16
C PRO A 77 18.37 -16.70 14.62
N HIS A 78 19.48 -17.40 14.49
CA HIS A 78 19.59 -18.83 14.78
C HIS A 78 19.23 -19.24 16.22
N ASN A 79 19.31 -18.30 17.15
CA ASN A 79 19.04 -18.51 18.58
C ASN A 79 17.55 -18.32 18.96
N PHE A 80 16.69 -17.86 18.03
CA PHE A 80 15.26 -17.71 18.29
C PHE A 80 14.45 -18.86 17.68
N LYS A 81 13.49 -19.35 18.46
CA LYS A 81 12.59 -20.42 18.03
C LYS A 81 11.50 -19.95 17.08
N GLY A 82 11.04 -18.70 17.18
CA GLY A 82 9.97 -18.14 16.38
C GLY A 82 9.80 -16.64 16.59
N THR A 83 8.79 -16.07 15.95
CA THR A 83 8.40 -14.67 16.12
C THR A 83 6.87 -14.57 16.25
N HIS A 84 6.40 -13.50 16.90
CA HIS A 84 4.97 -13.28 17.16
C HIS A 84 4.25 -12.71 15.93
N MET A 85 3.50 -13.53 15.20
CA MET A 85 2.78 -13.13 14.00
C MET A 85 1.75 -12.02 14.25
N SER A 86 1.12 -12.00 15.43
CA SER A 86 0.16 -10.94 15.82
C SER A 86 0.77 -9.54 15.83
N ARG A 87 2.07 -9.41 16.11
CA ARG A 87 2.77 -8.12 16.14
C ARG A 87 2.78 -7.43 14.77
N PHE A 88 2.86 -8.20 13.68
CA PHE A 88 2.76 -7.63 12.33
C PHE A 88 1.39 -6.97 12.09
N VAL A 89 0.31 -7.64 12.50
CA VAL A 89 -1.05 -7.12 12.35
C VAL A 89 -1.28 -5.89 13.24
N GLU A 90 -0.75 -5.91 14.47
CA GLU A 90 -0.83 -4.76 15.38
C GLU A 90 -0.10 -3.53 14.82
N ILE A 91 1.04 -3.72 14.12
CA ILE A 91 1.78 -2.65 13.45
C ILE A 91 0.93 -2.05 12.33
N LEU A 92 0.32 -2.89 11.49
CA LEU A 92 -0.58 -2.42 10.43
C LEU A 92 -1.70 -1.56 10.98
N HIS A 93 -2.39 -1.99 12.04
CA HIS A 93 -3.48 -1.22 12.66
C HIS A 93 -3.04 0.15 13.21
N ARG A 94 -1.80 0.29 13.64
CA ARG A 94 -1.29 1.58 14.15
C ARG A 94 -1.02 2.58 13.03
N HIS A 95 -0.60 2.11 11.85
CA HIS A 95 -0.19 2.92 10.71
C HIS A 95 -1.27 3.07 9.62
N GLU A 96 -2.51 2.61 9.86
CA GLU A 96 -3.59 2.61 8.86
C GLU A 96 -4.07 4.01 8.41
N ARG A 97 -3.83 5.04 9.24
CA ARG A 97 -4.51 6.33 9.08
C ARG A 97 -4.03 7.15 7.90
N GLU A 98 -2.76 7.11 7.59
CA GLU A 98 -2.16 7.85 6.47
C GLU A 98 -0.85 7.21 6.05
N ILE A 99 -0.78 6.80 4.79
CA ILE A 99 0.43 6.24 4.20
C ILE A 99 1.13 7.31 3.37
N SER A 100 2.34 7.63 3.79
CA SER A 100 3.35 8.42 3.09
C SER A 100 4.68 7.68 3.13
N VAL A 101 5.69 8.17 2.44
CA VAL A 101 7.05 7.60 2.51
C VAL A 101 7.56 7.63 3.96
N ASP A 102 7.28 8.71 4.71
CA ASP A 102 7.76 8.87 6.09
C ASP A 102 7.01 7.95 7.07
N SER A 103 5.68 7.84 6.98
CA SER A 103 4.92 6.92 7.83
C SER A 103 5.24 5.46 7.52
N PHE A 104 5.52 5.13 6.26
CA PHE A 104 5.94 3.80 5.84
C PHE A 104 7.34 3.45 6.39
N ARG A 105 8.26 4.44 6.42
CA ARG A 105 9.57 4.33 7.06
C ARG A 105 9.44 4.05 8.56
N ALA A 106 8.58 4.80 9.25
CA ALA A 106 8.29 4.60 10.67
C ALA A 106 7.73 3.20 10.95
N MET A 107 6.84 2.70 10.09
CA MET A 107 6.30 1.33 10.16
C MET A 107 7.42 0.28 10.05
N LEU A 108 8.36 0.46 9.13
CA LEU A 108 9.48 -0.46 8.91
C LEU A 108 10.41 -0.49 10.13
N THR A 109 10.73 0.66 10.71
CA THR A 109 11.54 0.78 11.93
C THR A 109 10.82 0.14 13.12
N GLU A 110 9.54 0.46 13.37
CA GLU A 110 8.74 -0.15 14.44
C GLU A 110 8.68 -1.67 14.29
N MET A 111 8.57 -2.18 13.07
CA MET A 111 8.53 -3.62 12.83
C MET A 111 9.82 -4.31 13.29
N THR A 112 10.98 -3.77 12.92
CA THR A 112 12.27 -4.38 13.31
C THR A 112 12.51 -4.27 14.82
N GLU A 113 12.17 -3.15 15.45
CA GLU A 113 12.29 -2.95 16.90
C GLU A 113 11.39 -3.90 17.70
N ARG A 114 10.10 -3.97 17.36
CA ARG A 114 9.12 -4.80 18.07
C ARG A 114 9.35 -6.30 17.91
N LEU A 115 9.97 -6.72 16.81
CA LEU A 115 10.27 -8.11 16.52
C LEU A 115 11.72 -8.50 16.88
N ASP A 116 12.48 -7.57 17.46
CA ASP A 116 13.89 -7.75 17.86
C ASP A 116 14.73 -8.31 16.69
N ALA A 117 14.57 -7.68 15.51
CA ALA A 117 15.20 -8.12 14.28
C ALA A 117 16.17 -7.08 13.73
N THR A 118 17.33 -7.54 13.22
CA THR A 118 18.33 -6.68 12.57
C THR A 118 18.02 -6.39 11.11
N SER A 119 17.11 -7.17 10.51
CA SER A 119 16.71 -7.02 9.11
C SER A 119 15.21 -7.16 8.98
N GLY A 120 14.61 -6.29 8.17
CA GLY A 120 13.19 -6.27 7.89
C GLY A 120 12.89 -5.85 6.45
N HIS A 121 11.74 -6.30 5.94
CA HIS A 121 11.25 -5.97 4.61
C HIS A 121 9.74 -5.77 4.68
N ILE A 122 9.25 -4.67 4.14
CA ILE A 122 7.83 -4.42 3.92
C ILE A 122 7.62 -4.07 2.46
N GLU A 123 6.69 -4.73 1.80
CA GLU A 123 6.14 -4.34 0.52
C GLU A 123 4.65 -4.10 0.66
N MET A 124 4.19 -2.92 0.28
CA MET A 124 2.79 -2.52 0.24
C MET A 124 2.41 -2.19 -1.19
N SER A 125 1.48 -2.93 -1.78
CA SER A 125 0.99 -2.74 -3.15
C SER A 125 -0.48 -2.35 -3.14
N PHE A 126 -0.84 -1.34 -3.93
CA PHE A 126 -2.21 -0.81 -3.96
C PHE A 126 -2.57 -0.20 -5.32
N PRO A 127 -3.86 -0.19 -5.69
CA PRO A 127 -4.34 0.59 -6.81
C PRO A 127 -4.31 2.08 -6.45
N TYR A 128 -3.73 2.89 -7.32
CA TYR A 128 -3.66 4.34 -7.22
C TYR A 128 -4.47 4.97 -8.36
N PHE A 129 -5.27 5.99 -8.08
CA PHE A 129 -6.19 6.57 -9.02
C PHE A 129 -5.84 8.02 -9.33
N VAL A 130 -5.81 8.37 -10.62
CA VAL A 130 -5.56 9.74 -11.06
C VAL A 130 -6.73 10.19 -11.93
N MET A 131 -7.29 11.37 -11.62
CA MET A 131 -8.27 12.02 -12.47
C MET A 131 -7.56 12.61 -13.67
N LYS A 132 -7.97 12.22 -14.88
CA LYS A 132 -7.41 12.71 -16.14
C LYS A 132 -8.50 13.34 -17.00
N GLN A 133 -8.14 14.37 -17.72
CA GLN A 133 -9.00 15.01 -18.73
C GLN A 133 -8.58 14.55 -20.12
N ALA A 134 -9.56 14.18 -20.96
CA ALA A 134 -9.32 13.87 -22.36
C ALA A 134 -8.69 15.08 -23.08
N PRO A 135 -7.78 14.86 -24.04
CA PRO A 135 -6.90 15.91 -24.55
C PRO A 135 -7.65 17.03 -25.31
N VAL A 136 -8.73 16.73 -25.98
CA VAL A 136 -9.51 17.68 -26.79
C VAL A 136 -10.83 18.05 -26.12
N THR A 137 -11.64 17.05 -25.77
CA THR A 137 -12.99 17.27 -25.23
C THR A 137 -13.02 17.63 -23.77
N ARG A 138 -11.90 17.43 -23.04
CA ARG A 138 -11.76 17.69 -21.60
C ARG A 138 -12.70 16.85 -20.73
N VAL A 139 -13.26 15.78 -21.25
CA VAL A 139 -14.05 14.84 -20.45
C VAL A 139 -13.18 14.21 -19.39
N GLU A 140 -13.61 14.30 -18.14
CA GLU A 140 -12.89 13.74 -16.99
C GLU A 140 -13.12 12.23 -16.87
N SER A 141 -12.08 11.53 -16.52
CA SER A 141 -12.12 10.09 -16.26
C SER A 141 -11.02 9.68 -15.28
N VAL A 142 -11.31 8.65 -14.50
CA VAL A 142 -10.33 8.07 -13.59
C VAL A 142 -9.49 7.02 -14.31
N VAL A 143 -8.17 7.10 -14.13
CA VAL A 143 -7.23 6.08 -14.60
C VAL A 143 -6.58 5.41 -13.38
N LYS A 144 -6.55 4.07 -13.39
CA LYS A 144 -5.93 3.25 -12.34
C LYS A 144 -4.47 2.94 -12.69
N TYR A 145 -3.61 3.09 -11.71
CA TYR A 145 -2.21 2.68 -11.75
C TYR A 145 -1.93 1.67 -10.63
N ASP A 146 -0.98 0.77 -10.85
CA ASP A 146 -0.51 -0.14 -9.79
C ASP A 146 0.74 0.47 -9.14
N ALA A 147 0.62 0.85 -7.88
CA ALA A 147 1.68 1.45 -7.10
C ALA A 147 2.15 0.53 -5.98
N SER A 148 3.41 0.64 -5.59
CA SER A 148 3.95 -0.05 -4.42
C SER A 148 4.97 0.82 -3.69
N LEU A 149 4.96 0.76 -2.35
CA LEU A 149 6.04 1.20 -1.50
C LEU A 149 6.80 -0.03 -1.00
N ILE A 150 8.11 0.02 -1.07
CA ILE A 150 8.98 -1.08 -0.66
C ILE A 150 10.04 -0.50 0.27
N GLY A 151 10.16 -1.08 1.46
CA GLY A 151 11.14 -0.69 2.45
C GLY A 151 11.94 -1.88 2.94
N GLU A 152 13.24 -1.69 3.10
CA GLU A 152 14.16 -2.69 3.63
C GLU A 152 15.08 -2.05 4.67
N ILE A 153 15.30 -2.77 5.78
CA ILE A 153 16.37 -2.48 6.74
C ILE A 153 17.28 -3.70 6.77
N HIS A 154 18.57 -3.46 6.68
CA HIS A 154 19.59 -4.48 6.86
C HIS A 154 20.75 -3.90 7.68
N ASP A 155 21.00 -4.47 8.86
CA ASP A 155 22.03 -4.03 9.80
C ASP A 155 22.02 -2.51 10.06
N GLY A 156 20.81 -1.94 10.22
CA GLY A 156 20.59 -0.51 10.46
C GLY A 156 20.63 0.37 9.21
N ALA A 157 20.98 -0.16 8.05
CA ALA A 157 20.92 0.56 6.78
C ALA A 157 19.52 0.44 6.16
N GLU A 158 18.85 1.59 6.02
CA GLU A 158 17.50 1.68 5.49
C GLU A 158 17.52 2.04 4.00
N GLN A 159 16.64 1.39 3.24
CA GLN A 159 16.41 1.70 1.83
C GLN A 159 14.92 1.69 1.52
N MET A 160 14.49 2.68 0.74
CA MET A 160 13.09 2.86 0.35
C MET A 160 12.96 2.98 -1.16
N TRP A 161 11.93 2.36 -1.72
CA TRP A 161 11.60 2.48 -3.15
C TRP A 161 10.10 2.75 -3.33
N ILE A 162 9.81 3.50 -4.38
CA ILE A 162 8.48 3.60 -4.98
C ILE A 162 8.53 2.84 -6.30
N ARG A 163 7.56 1.98 -6.54
CA ARG A 163 7.34 1.31 -7.82
C ARG A 163 5.97 1.71 -8.34
N VAL A 164 5.90 2.08 -9.62
CA VAL A 164 4.64 2.35 -10.30
C VAL A 164 4.64 1.66 -11.66
N VAL A 165 3.48 1.12 -12.06
CA VAL A 165 3.25 0.54 -13.38
C VAL A 165 2.31 1.45 -14.15
N VAL A 166 2.80 2.04 -15.23
CA VAL A 166 2.10 3.01 -16.05
C VAL A 166 1.76 2.38 -17.40
N ALA A 167 0.47 2.32 -17.74
CA ALA A 167 0.05 1.94 -19.07
C ALA A 167 0.26 3.10 -20.03
N ALA A 168 0.84 2.84 -21.20
CA ALA A 168 1.12 3.84 -22.21
C ALA A 168 0.90 3.27 -23.61
N THR A 169 0.71 4.14 -24.58
CA THR A 169 0.68 3.79 -25.99
C THR A 169 2.10 3.81 -26.54
N SER A 170 2.51 2.74 -27.21
CA SER A 170 3.80 2.60 -27.87
C SER A 170 3.61 2.35 -29.37
N LEU A 171 4.19 3.22 -30.19
CA LEU A 171 4.18 3.11 -31.64
C LEU A 171 5.60 2.82 -32.14
N CYS A 172 5.74 1.72 -32.88
CA CYS A 172 7.04 1.23 -33.34
C CYS A 172 7.65 2.09 -34.46
N PRO A 173 8.83 2.71 -34.23
CA PRO A 173 9.54 3.49 -35.27
C PRO A 173 9.94 2.65 -36.48
N CYS A 174 10.29 1.37 -36.28
CA CYS A 174 10.69 0.48 -37.38
C CYS A 174 9.53 0.20 -38.34
N SER A 175 8.34 -0.14 -37.80
CA SER A 175 7.16 -0.37 -38.64
C SER A 175 6.73 0.89 -39.37
N LYS A 176 6.86 2.07 -38.76
CA LYS A 176 6.61 3.38 -39.41
C LYS A 176 7.52 3.59 -40.64
N ARG A 177 8.78 3.13 -40.60
CA ARG A 177 9.73 3.30 -41.70
C ARG A 177 9.53 2.36 -42.88
N ILE A 178 9.05 1.15 -42.62
CA ILE A 178 8.91 0.12 -43.69
C ILE A 178 7.51 0.02 -44.28
N SER A 179 6.52 0.67 -43.67
CA SER A 179 5.12 0.61 -44.08
C SER A 179 4.71 1.86 -44.85
N ASP A 180 4.00 1.68 -45.96
CA ASP A 180 3.42 2.77 -46.75
C ASP A 180 2.12 3.30 -46.12
N TYR A 181 1.46 2.52 -45.24
CA TYR A 181 0.12 2.79 -44.74
C TYR A 181 0.03 3.03 -43.24
N GLY A 182 1.11 3.18 -42.54
CA GLY A 182 1.11 3.49 -41.13
C GLY A 182 2.10 2.66 -40.30
N ALA A 183 1.84 2.50 -39.03
CA ALA A 183 2.68 1.76 -38.10
C ALA A 183 1.82 1.01 -37.09
N HIS A 184 2.33 -0.14 -36.61
CA HIS A 184 1.62 -0.81 -35.52
C HIS A 184 1.74 -0.02 -34.24
N ASN A 185 0.66 -0.04 -33.48
CA ASN A 185 0.49 0.62 -32.20
C ASN A 185 0.04 -0.40 -31.17
N GLN A 186 0.58 -0.35 -29.97
CA GLN A 186 0.28 -1.29 -28.91
C GLN A 186 0.24 -0.61 -27.54
N ARG A 187 -0.46 -1.23 -26.59
CA ARG A 187 -0.40 -0.84 -25.19
C ARG A 187 0.83 -1.49 -24.56
N SER A 188 1.67 -0.65 -23.96
CA SER A 188 2.84 -1.05 -23.17
C SER A 188 2.60 -0.77 -21.69
N HIS A 189 3.32 -1.48 -20.82
CA HIS A 189 3.37 -1.19 -19.39
C HIS A 189 4.80 -0.80 -19.03
N ILE A 190 4.98 0.46 -18.64
CA ILE A 190 6.25 1.00 -18.17
C ILE A 190 6.30 0.83 -16.67
N THR A 191 7.27 0.08 -16.17
CA THR A 191 7.50 -0.08 -14.73
C THR A 191 8.67 0.78 -14.31
N ILE A 192 8.41 1.76 -13.44
CA ILE A 192 9.45 2.56 -12.81
C ILE A 192 9.59 2.09 -11.36
N LYS A 193 10.81 1.70 -10.96
CA LYS A 193 11.19 1.48 -9.56
C LYS A 193 12.31 2.44 -9.19
N ALA A 194 11.99 3.45 -8.40
CA ALA A 194 12.92 4.48 -7.98
C ALA A 194 13.26 4.32 -6.50
N ARG A 195 14.56 4.40 -6.17
CA ARG A 195 15.00 4.53 -4.78
C ARG A 195 14.81 5.97 -4.33
N VAL A 196 14.10 6.14 -3.21
CA VAL A 196 13.76 7.46 -2.68
C VAL A 196 14.50 7.73 -1.37
N ARG A 197 15.02 8.94 -1.25
CA ARG A 197 15.64 9.45 -0.01
C ARG A 197 14.74 10.46 0.68
N GLU A 198 13.98 11.18 -0.11
CA GLU A 198 13.05 12.23 0.28
C GLU A 198 11.66 11.93 -0.26
N HIS A 199 10.69 12.77 0.07
CA HIS A 199 9.33 12.63 -0.43
C HIS A 199 9.29 12.78 -1.97
N VAL A 200 8.67 11.81 -2.64
CA VAL A 200 8.39 11.80 -4.08
C VAL A 200 6.92 11.41 -4.27
N TRP A 201 6.21 12.17 -5.09
CA TRP A 201 4.82 11.86 -5.42
C TRP A 201 4.73 10.74 -6.46
N ILE A 202 3.76 9.86 -6.31
CA ILE A 202 3.50 8.78 -7.28
C ILE A 202 3.21 9.38 -8.66
N GLU A 203 2.48 10.50 -8.70
CA GLU A 203 2.14 11.22 -9.92
C GLU A 203 3.37 11.73 -10.68
N GLU A 204 4.46 12.08 -10.00
CA GLU A 204 5.69 12.50 -10.67
C GLU A 204 6.29 11.37 -11.50
N LEU A 205 6.26 10.14 -10.99
CA LEU A 205 6.72 8.97 -11.73
C LEU A 205 5.77 8.61 -12.89
N ILE A 206 4.45 8.79 -12.68
CA ILE A 206 3.45 8.63 -13.74
C ILE A 206 3.69 9.64 -14.85
N ASP A 207 3.84 10.93 -14.50
CA ASP A 207 4.08 12.02 -15.45
C ASP A 207 5.32 11.75 -16.31
N ILE A 208 6.44 11.31 -15.71
CA ILE A 208 7.67 10.95 -16.42
C ILE A 208 7.41 9.84 -17.45
N ALA A 209 6.75 8.75 -17.02
CA ALA A 209 6.46 7.63 -17.90
C ALA A 209 5.57 8.03 -19.08
N GLU A 210 4.54 8.84 -18.83
CA GLU A 210 3.59 9.30 -19.85
C GLU A 210 4.21 10.30 -20.82
N GLN A 211 5.06 11.20 -20.35
CA GLN A 211 5.78 12.17 -21.21
C GLN A 211 6.75 11.48 -22.15
N GLU A 212 7.40 10.41 -21.68
CA GLU A 212 8.36 9.67 -22.49
C GLU A 212 7.72 8.60 -23.39
N ALA A 213 6.43 8.29 -23.23
CA ALA A 213 5.70 7.38 -24.08
C ALA A 213 5.32 8.02 -25.44
N SER A 214 4.89 7.21 -26.42
CA SER A 214 4.34 7.74 -27.68
C SER A 214 3.06 8.54 -27.44
N CYS A 215 2.20 8.05 -26.55
CA CYS A 215 1.04 8.77 -26.04
C CYS A 215 0.61 8.16 -24.69
N GLU A 216 0.11 9.01 -23.81
CA GLU A 216 -0.52 8.60 -22.56
C GLU A 216 -1.86 7.89 -22.79
N VAL A 217 -2.34 7.17 -21.75
CA VAL A 217 -3.64 6.49 -21.75
C VAL A 217 -4.67 7.31 -20.98
N PHE A 218 -5.89 7.38 -21.53
CA PHE A 218 -7.05 8.05 -20.93
C PHE A 218 -8.16 7.05 -20.67
N GLY A 219 -8.98 7.27 -19.63
CA GLY A 219 -10.08 6.39 -19.29
C GLY A 219 -11.26 6.50 -20.26
N ILE A 220 -11.52 7.71 -20.80
CA ILE A 220 -12.59 8.00 -21.77
C ILE A 220 -12.03 8.85 -22.90
N LEU A 221 -12.33 8.47 -24.15
CA LEU A 221 -12.04 9.22 -25.36
C LEU A 221 -13.31 9.39 -26.17
N LYS A 222 -13.52 10.59 -26.74
CA LYS A 222 -14.50 10.87 -27.78
C LYS A 222 -13.82 10.94 -29.16
N ARG A 223 -14.54 11.01 -30.26
CA ARG A 223 -13.94 11.01 -31.60
C ARG A 223 -12.82 12.02 -31.83
N PRO A 224 -12.93 13.30 -31.36
CA PRO A 224 -11.82 14.23 -31.47
C PRO A 224 -10.58 13.80 -30.67
N ASP A 225 -10.79 13.19 -29.49
CA ASP A 225 -9.72 12.67 -28.64
C ASP A 225 -9.04 11.45 -29.28
N GLU A 226 -9.83 10.54 -29.89
CA GLU A 226 -9.30 9.38 -30.62
C GLU A 226 -8.38 9.81 -31.75
N LYS A 227 -8.79 10.84 -32.52
CA LYS A 227 -7.96 11.44 -33.56
C LYS A 227 -6.65 11.95 -32.97
N TYR A 228 -6.73 12.76 -31.93
CA TYR A 228 -5.55 13.32 -31.25
C TYR A 228 -4.56 12.26 -30.78
N VAL A 229 -5.01 11.24 -30.04
CA VAL A 229 -4.10 10.22 -29.51
C VAL A 229 -3.45 9.37 -30.60
N THR A 230 -4.18 9.14 -31.72
CA THR A 230 -3.65 8.43 -32.88
C THR A 230 -2.55 9.22 -33.55
N GLU A 231 -2.81 10.51 -33.86
CA GLU A 231 -1.84 11.41 -34.49
C GLU A 231 -0.62 11.65 -33.60
N ARG A 232 -0.84 11.94 -32.31
CA ARG A 232 0.23 12.12 -31.33
C ARG A 232 1.16 10.90 -31.25
N ALA A 233 0.59 9.70 -31.16
CA ALA A 233 1.38 8.48 -31.11
C ALA A 233 2.18 8.27 -32.40
N TYR A 234 1.60 8.58 -33.55
CA TYR A 234 2.24 8.47 -34.86
C TYR A 234 3.42 9.46 -35.01
N ASP A 235 3.25 10.69 -34.50
CA ASP A 235 4.28 11.74 -34.57
C ASP A 235 5.40 11.54 -33.53
N ASN A 236 5.14 10.75 -32.50
CA ASN A 236 6.08 10.50 -31.40
C ASN A 236 6.42 9.00 -31.23
N PRO A 237 6.96 8.32 -32.26
CA PRO A 237 7.34 6.92 -32.16
C PRO A 237 8.50 6.73 -31.20
N LYS A 238 8.42 5.72 -30.33
CA LYS A 238 9.43 5.42 -29.30
C LYS A 238 9.87 3.97 -29.40
N PHE A 239 11.18 3.75 -29.23
CA PHE A 239 11.69 2.41 -28.91
C PHE A 239 11.40 2.11 -27.44
N VAL A 240 10.96 0.90 -27.16
CA VAL A 240 10.72 0.37 -25.83
C VAL A 240 11.93 -0.42 -25.37
#